data_9f24a1a8380e892009fc4b688bcf3430
#
_entry.id   9f24a1a8380e892009fc4b688bcf3430
#
_cell.length_a   1.000
_cell.length_b   1.000
_cell.length_c   1.000
_cell.angle_alpha   90.00
_cell.angle_beta   90.00
_cell.angle_gamma   90.00
#
_symmetry.space_group_name_H-M   'P 1'
#
loop_
_entity.id
_entity.type
_entity.pdbx_description
1 polymer ?
#
loop_
_entity_poly.entity_id
_entity_poly.type
_entity_poly.pdbx_seq_one_letter_code
_entity_poly.pdbx_strand_id
1 'polypeptide(L)'
;IYPRDLADSRNKIRTYSVIVHEYFHVYQGALSQNKRSDRNTPKWLTEGGAKVLEEIYVRQYYKKDLLKSDIQEQKRWSIKKVTKEPHLYEKHKTSPQKKGVDSNYAGSAFIVLALVNELKKNNISEEKAFELVFREFWVQRAKKPSGQLWQPAFKNTFGMSHDEFYERLSKYKRKDLKKILPSKTLKIQDIFS
;
A
#
# COMPACT_ATOMS: atom_id res chain seq x y z
N ILE A 1 -9.16 20.58 -9.05
CA ILE A 1 -7.91 21.14 -8.45
C ILE A 1 -8.10 22.64 -8.39
N TYR A 2 -8.17 23.20 -7.17
CA TYR A 2 -8.33 24.64 -6.98
C TYR A 2 -6.97 25.35 -7.12
N PRO A 3 -6.89 26.51 -7.77
CA PRO A 3 -5.61 27.24 -7.99
C PRO A 3 -4.81 27.52 -6.71
N ARG A 4 -5.47 27.63 -5.56
CA ARG A 4 -4.82 27.81 -4.24
C ARG A 4 -3.97 26.62 -3.81
N ASP A 5 -4.28 25.40 -4.28
CA ASP A 5 -3.53 24.18 -3.91
C ASP A 5 -2.16 24.08 -4.59
N LEU A 6 -1.95 24.89 -5.64
CA LEU A 6 -0.68 24.97 -6.35
C LEU A 6 0.31 25.97 -5.74
N ALA A 7 -0.10 26.78 -4.79
CA ALA A 7 0.76 27.80 -4.18
C ALA A 7 1.79 27.19 -3.23
N ASP A 8 1.44 26.11 -2.52
CA ASP A 8 2.34 25.39 -1.61
C ASP A 8 3.13 24.31 -2.37
N SER A 9 4.45 24.28 -2.18
CA SER A 9 5.33 23.28 -2.81
C SER A 9 4.94 21.84 -2.45
N ARG A 10 4.42 21.61 -1.23
CA ARG A 10 3.91 20.30 -0.76
C ARG A 10 2.65 19.90 -1.55
N ASN A 11 1.75 20.82 -1.77
CA ASN A 11 0.52 20.57 -2.53
C ASN A 11 0.81 20.33 -4.02
N LYS A 12 1.79 21.04 -4.60
CA LYS A 12 2.25 20.77 -5.97
C LYS A 12 2.79 19.35 -6.10
N ILE A 13 3.66 18.90 -5.20
CA ILE A 13 4.22 17.55 -5.21
C ILE A 13 3.09 16.53 -5.13
N ARG A 14 2.12 16.71 -4.22
CA ARG A 14 0.96 15.80 -4.09
C ARG A 14 0.10 15.77 -5.34
N THR A 15 -0.11 16.91 -5.99
CA THR A 15 -0.87 16.99 -7.24
C THR A 15 -0.21 16.17 -8.35
N TYR A 16 1.11 16.22 -8.46
CA TYR A 16 1.83 15.44 -9.47
C TYR A 16 2.00 13.97 -9.07
N SER A 17 2.19 13.68 -7.80
CA SER A 17 2.39 12.30 -7.34
C SER A 17 1.13 11.44 -7.45
N VAL A 18 -0.07 12.05 -7.43
CA VAL A 18 -1.32 11.33 -7.66
C VAL A 18 -1.36 10.66 -9.04
N ILE A 19 -0.65 11.20 -10.03
CA ILE A 19 -0.53 10.57 -11.35
C ILE A 19 0.15 9.21 -11.23
N VAL A 20 1.18 9.10 -10.40
CA VAL A 20 1.89 7.83 -10.13
C VAL A 20 0.97 6.85 -9.41
N HIS A 21 0.17 7.34 -8.46
CA HIS A 21 -0.83 6.56 -7.75
C HIS A 21 -1.84 5.93 -8.72
N GLU A 22 -2.45 6.74 -9.57
CA GLU A 22 -3.45 6.28 -10.55
C GLU A 22 -2.83 5.39 -11.63
N TYR A 23 -1.62 5.72 -12.09
CA TYR A 23 -0.90 4.88 -13.05
C TYR A 23 -0.61 3.50 -12.46
N PHE A 24 -0.32 3.42 -11.16
CA PHE A 24 -0.13 2.13 -10.51
C PHE A 24 -1.41 1.28 -10.48
N HIS A 25 -2.59 1.89 -10.38
CA HIS A 25 -3.85 1.14 -10.53
C HIS A 25 -4.02 0.56 -11.94
N VAL A 26 -3.62 1.32 -12.97
CA VAL A 26 -3.59 0.79 -14.35
C VAL A 26 -2.64 -0.40 -14.46
N TYR A 27 -1.46 -0.31 -13.84
CA TYR A 27 -0.47 -1.39 -13.81
C TYR A 27 -1.01 -2.63 -13.08
N GLN A 28 -1.61 -2.47 -11.91
CA GLN A 28 -2.28 -3.55 -11.16
C GLN A 28 -3.36 -4.24 -12.01
N GLY A 29 -4.19 -3.45 -12.70
CA GLY A 29 -5.21 -3.95 -13.61
C GLY A 29 -4.62 -4.74 -14.79
N ALA A 30 -3.57 -4.22 -15.41
CA ALA A 30 -2.89 -4.87 -16.52
C ALA A 30 -2.28 -6.21 -16.10
N LEU A 31 -1.60 -6.27 -14.96
CA LEU A 31 -1.01 -7.51 -14.43
C LEU A 31 -2.06 -8.56 -14.05
N SER A 32 -3.18 -8.13 -13.48
CA SER A 32 -4.29 -9.01 -13.14
C SER A 32 -5.21 -9.31 -14.34
N GLN A 33 -4.88 -8.77 -15.53
CA GLN A 33 -5.63 -8.90 -16.79
C GLN A 33 -7.07 -8.39 -16.66
N ASN A 34 -7.32 -7.40 -15.81
CA ASN A 34 -8.65 -6.81 -15.57
C ASN A 34 -9.77 -7.85 -15.32
N LYS A 35 -9.41 -9.03 -14.81
CA LYS A 35 -10.38 -10.08 -14.52
C LYS A 35 -11.30 -9.65 -13.38
N ARG A 36 -12.57 -10.06 -13.45
CA ARG A 36 -13.61 -9.69 -12.46
C ARG A 36 -13.24 -9.97 -11.00
N SER A 37 -12.28 -10.84 -10.78
CA SER A 37 -11.70 -11.11 -9.46
C SER A 37 -11.11 -9.86 -8.78
N ASP A 38 -10.78 -8.80 -9.51
CA ASP A 38 -10.24 -7.55 -8.94
C ASP A 38 -11.20 -6.84 -8.01
N ARG A 39 -12.51 -6.96 -8.25
CA ARG A 39 -13.53 -6.38 -7.36
C ARG A 39 -13.47 -6.89 -5.93
N ASN A 40 -12.82 -8.04 -5.71
CA ASN A 40 -12.67 -8.66 -4.39
C ASN A 40 -11.26 -8.52 -3.82
N THR A 41 -10.35 -7.79 -4.48
CA THR A 41 -9.02 -7.53 -3.92
C THR A 41 -9.14 -6.60 -2.73
N PRO A 42 -8.45 -6.87 -1.61
CA PRO A 42 -8.56 -6.04 -0.43
C PRO A 42 -8.04 -4.62 -0.72
N LYS A 43 -8.83 -3.63 -0.34
CA LYS A 43 -8.53 -2.23 -0.62
C LYS A 43 -7.23 -1.77 0.00
N TRP A 44 -6.88 -2.28 1.18
CA TRP A 44 -5.59 -1.95 1.76
C TRP A 44 -4.41 -2.39 0.87
N LEU A 45 -4.55 -3.48 0.10
CA LEU A 45 -3.48 -3.92 -0.80
C LEU A 45 -3.45 -3.10 -2.09
N THR A 46 -4.64 -2.75 -2.63
CA THR A 46 -4.78 -1.91 -3.82
C THR A 46 -4.31 -0.49 -3.54
N GLU A 47 -4.97 0.21 -2.63
CA GLU A 47 -4.73 1.61 -2.33
C GLU A 47 -3.44 1.83 -1.51
N GLY A 48 -3.18 0.91 -0.58
CA GLY A 48 -1.96 0.96 0.23
C GLY A 48 -0.71 0.74 -0.61
N GLY A 49 -0.77 -0.18 -1.59
CA GLY A 49 0.31 -0.39 -2.55
C GLY A 49 0.56 0.86 -3.39
N ALA A 50 -0.50 1.43 -3.98
CA ALA A 50 -0.41 2.66 -4.75
C ALA A 50 0.15 3.83 -3.92
N LYS A 51 -0.33 3.98 -2.68
CA LYS A 51 0.16 5.05 -1.78
C LYS A 51 1.63 4.87 -1.41
N VAL A 52 2.08 3.66 -1.12
CA VAL A 52 3.49 3.42 -0.79
C VAL A 52 4.39 3.65 -2.00
N LEU A 53 3.99 3.21 -3.19
CA LEU A 53 4.75 3.46 -4.42
C LEU A 53 4.84 4.97 -4.74
N GLU A 54 3.71 5.69 -4.64
CA GLU A 54 3.66 7.15 -4.79
C GLU A 54 4.70 7.82 -3.90
N GLU A 55 4.81 7.41 -2.64
CA GLU A 55 5.72 8.02 -1.68
C GLU A 55 7.20 7.64 -1.92
N ILE A 56 7.48 6.42 -2.40
CA ILE A 56 8.83 6.04 -2.86
C ILE A 56 9.23 6.94 -4.04
N TYR A 57 8.30 7.17 -4.98
CA TYR A 57 8.50 8.07 -6.12
C TYR A 57 8.78 9.52 -5.67
N VAL A 58 7.96 10.06 -4.78
CA VAL A 58 8.13 11.43 -4.24
C VAL A 58 9.50 11.57 -3.58
N ARG A 59 9.90 10.59 -2.78
CA ARG A 59 11.22 10.61 -2.14
C ARG A 59 12.36 10.55 -3.16
N GLN A 60 12.23 9.69 -4.17
CA GLN A 60 13.28 9.51 -5.18
C GLN A 60 13.48 10.75 -6.05
N TYR A 61 12.41 11.36 -6.54
CA TYR A 61 12.47 12.41 -7.54
C TYR A 61 12.35 13.82 -6.96
N TYR A 62 11.56 14.00 -5.92
CA TYR A 62 11.36 15.30 -5.27
C TYR A 62 12.18 15.49 -3.99
N LYS A 63 12.91 14.46 -3.53
CA LYS A 63 13.74 14.50 -2.31
C LYS A 63 12.93 14.87 -1.06
N LYS A 64 11.66 14.50 -1.01
CA LYS A 64 10.76 14.72 0.13
C LYS A 64 10.33 13.38 0.71
N ASP A 65 10.36 13.24 2.02
CA ASP A 65 9.91 12.06 2.75
C ASP A 65 8.59 12.41 3.45
N LEU A 66 7.48 12.20 2.73
CA LEU A 66 6.14 12.56 3.20
C LEU A 66 5.42 11.38 3.86
N LEU A 67 5.80 10.14 3.56
CA LEU A 67 5.07 8.94 4.00
C LEU A 67 4.92 8.88 5.53
N LYS A 68 6.00 9.15 6.25
CA LYS A 68 5.98 9.13 7.71
C LYS A 68 5.06 10.22 8.27
N SER A 69 5.15 11.44 7.76
CA SER A 69 4.30 12.55 8.21
C SER A 69 2.84 12.27 7.88
N ASP A 70 2.55 11.75 6.68
CA ASP A 70 1.20 11.42 6.25
C ASP A 70 0.56 10.38 7.15
N ILE A 71 1.30 9.33 7.51
CA ILE A 71 0.82 8.33 8.44
C ILE A 71 0.66 8.90 9.87
N GLN A 72 1.51 9.82 10.30
CA GLN A 72 1.47 10.39 11.66
C GLN A 72 0.45 11.52 11.82
N GLU A 73 0.30 12.37 10.81
CA GLU A 73 -0.55 13.57 10.85
C GLU A 73 -2.04 13.27 10.73
N GLN A 74 -2.40 12.09 10.21
CA GLN A 74 -3.80 11.72 10.09
C GLN A 74 -4.43 11.42 11.44
N LYS A 75 -4.97 12.46 12.07
CA LYS A 75 -5.61 12.44 13.41
C LYS A 75 -6.78 11.47 13.55
N ARG A 76 -7.31 10.93 12.44
CA ARG A 76 -8.54 10.11 12.42
C ARG A 76 -8.33 8.62 12.35
N TRP A 77 -7.11 8.14 12.08
CA TRP A 77 -6.85 6.73 12.11
C TRP A 77 -5.96 6.38 13.31
N SER A 78 -6.21 5.24 13.88
CA SER A 78 -5.40 4.71 14.97
C SER A 78 -4.73 3.44 14.49
N ILE A 79 -3.41 3.33 14.63
CA ILE A 79 -2.69 2.06 14.40
C ILE A 79 -3.36 0.94 15.19
N LYS A 80 -3.86 1.24 16.39
CA LYS A 80 -4.62 0.27 17.19
C LYS A 80 -5.86 -0.25 16.46
N LYS A 81 -6.58 0.59 15.70
CA LYS A 81 -7.72 0.16 14.89
C LYS A 81 -7.27 -0.69 13.70
N VAL A 82 -6.26 -0.22 12.98
CA VAL A 82 -5.67 -0.95 11.83
C VAL A 82 -5.21 -2.34 12.22
N THR A 83 -4.53 -2.47 13.36
CA THR A 83 -3.96 -3.73 13.82
C THR A 83 -4.98 -4.67 14.46
N LYS A 84 -6.06 -4.14 15.04
CA LYS A 84 -7.12 -4.96 15.64
C LYS A 84 -8.20 -5.39 14.66
N GLU A 85 -8.48 -4.55 13.66
CA GLU A 85 -9.60 -4.71 12.74
C GLU A 85 -9.15 -4.55 11.27
N PRO A 86 -8.11 -5.27 10.81
CA PRO A 86 -7.57 -5.10 9.45
C PRO A 86 -8.59 -5.42 8.37
N HIS A 87 -9.56 -6.30 8.64
CA HIS A 87 -10.64 -6.65 7.73
C HIS A 87 -11.53 -5.46 7.34
N LEU A 88 -11.57 -4.40 8.15
CA LEU A 88 -12.29 -3.17 7.79
C LEU A 88 -11.63 -2.43 6.61
N TYR A 89 -10.36 -2.71 6.36
CA TYR A 89 -9.59 -2.15 5.25
C TYR A 89 -9.64 -3.00 3.97
N GLU A 90 -10.32 -4.16 4.01
CA GLU A 90 -10.53 -4.98 2.82
C GLU A 90 -11.59 -4.39 1.88
N LYS A 91 -12.57 -3.68 2.42
CA LYS A 91 -13.68 -3.11 1.65
C LYS A 91 -13.65 -1.59 1.70
N HIS A 92 -14.01 -0.96 0.59
CA HIS A 92 -14.43 0.44 0.61
C HIS A 92 -15.74 0.57 1.41
N LYS A 93 -15.67 0.52 2.72
CA LYS A 93 -16.73 1.16 3.48
C LYS A 93 -16.38 2.64 3.51
N THR A 94 -17.09 3.38 2.70
CA THR A 94 -17.24 4.81 2.87
C THR A 94 -17.73 5.06 4.30
N SER A 95 -16.80 5.24 5.21
CA SER A 95 -17.10 5.97 6.42
C SER A 95 -17.61 7.31 5.94
N PRO A 96 -18.76 7.84 6.43
CA PRO A 96 -19.27 9.10 5.95
C PRO A 96 -18.13 10.13 6.06
N GLN A 97 -17.71 10.63 4.93
CA GLN A 97 -16.59 11.57 4.82
C GLN A 97 -16.99 12.86 5.55
N LYS A 98 -16.53 13.02 6.77
CA LYS A 98 -16.42 14.34 7.36
C LYS A 98 -15.17 14.97 6.77
N LYS A 99 -15.40 15.84 5.77
CA LYS A 99 -14.46 16.77 5.12
C LYS A 99 -12.96 16.45 5.31
N GLY A 100 -12.33 15.95 4.27
CA GLY A 100 -11.02 16.42 3.90
C GLY A 100 -9.84 15.46 4.00
N VAL A 101 -9.91 14.24 4.57
CA VAL A 101 -8.77 13.29 4.49
C VAL A 101 -9.29 11.86 4.59
N ASP A 102 -9.00 11.06 3.59
CA ASP A 102 -9.33 9.64 3.63
C ASP A 102 -8.33 8.90 4.52
N SER A 103 -8.73 8.63 5.76
CA SER A 103 -7.93 7.89 6.73
C SER A 103 -7.59 6.46 6.28
N ASN A 104 -8.26 5.96 5.23
CA ASN A 104 -8.05 4.63 4.72
C ASN A 104 -6.70 4.49 3.99
N TYR A 105 -6.22 5.52 3.29
CA TYR A 105 -4.94 5.47 2.60
C TYR A 105 -3.75 5.26 3.54
N ALA A 106 -3.69 5.99 4.64
CA ALA A 106 -2.59 5.85 5.60
C ALA A 106 -2.64 4.51 6.35
N GLY A 107 -3.83 4.05 6.73
CA GLY A 107 -4.03 2.72 7.33
C GLY A 107 -3.64 1.62 6.35
N SER A 108 -4.06 1.73 5.10
CA SER A 108 -3.74 0.80 4.03
C SER A 108 -2.24 0.77 3.75
N ALA A 109 -1.58 1.93 3.66
CA ALA A 109 -0.12 2.02 3.51
C ALA A 109 0.61 1.37 4.70
N PHE A 110 0.14 1.57 5.93
CA PHE A 110 0.70 0.91 7.11
C PHE A 110 0.60 -0.62 7.01
N ILE A 111 -0.53 -1.17 6.58
CA ILE A 111 -0.72 -2.62 6.41
C ILE A 111 0.27 -3.16 5.36
N VAL A 112 0.42 -2.47 4.22
CA VAL A 112 1.39 -2.84 3.18
C VAL A 112 2.83 -2.83 3.71
N LEU A 113 3.21 -1.79 4.43
CA LEU A 113 4.55 -1.70 5.03
C LEU A 113 4.80 -2.79 6.07
N ALA A 114 3.78 -3.14 6.86
CA ALA A 114 3.86 -4.25 7.79
C ALA A 114 4.03 -5.59 7.07
N LEU A 115 3.32 -5.80 5.95
CA LEU A 115 3.48 -7.00 5.11
C LEU A 115 4.90 -7.11 4.57
N VAL A 116 5.44 -6.03 3.98
CA VAL A 116 6.84 -5.99 3.51
C VAL A 116 7.81 -6.32 4.64
N ASN A 117 7.58 -5.78 5.84
CA ASN A 117 8.43 -6.06 6.99
C ASN A 117 8.33 -7.52 7.47
N GLU A 118 7.16 -8.16 7.40
CA GLU A 118 7.04 -9.59 7.70
C GLU A 118 7.79 -10.46 6.67
N LEU A 119 7.75 -10.09 5.39
CA LEU A 119 8.53 -10.76 4.34
C LEU A 119 10.04 -10.62 4.58
N LYS A 120 10.51 -9.44 4.97
CA LYS A 120 11.92 -9.20 5.32
C LYS A 120 12.39 -10.05 6.51
N LYS A 121 11.54 -10.34 7.49
CA LYS A 121 11.87 -11.25 8.60
C LYS A 121 12.12 -12.69 8.15
N ASN A 122 11.63 -13.07 6.98
CA ASN A 122 11.88 -14.37 6.34
C ASN A 122 13.08 -14.32 5.38
N ASN A 123 14.04 -13.42 5.59
CA ASN A 123 15.26 -13.25 4.80
C ASN A 123 15.02 -12.85 3.32
N ILE A 124 13.88 -12.25 3.01
CA ILE A 124 13.59 -11.67 1.70
C ILE A 124 14.15 -10.24 1.69
N SER A 125 14.87 -9.87 0.63
CA SER A 125 15.37 -8.50 0.48
C SER A 125 14.21 -7.49 0.43
N GLU A 126 14.47 -6.23 0.71
CA GLU A 126 13.43 -5.19 0.69
C GLU A 126 12.86 -5.00 -0.71
N GLU A 127 13.72 -4.98 -1.72
CA GLU A 127 13.36 -4.86 -3.13
C GLU A 127 12.44 -6.02 -3.54
N LYS A 128 12.82 -7.25 -3.22
CA LYS A 128 12.02 -8.44 -3.53
C LYS A 128 10.70 -8.47 -2.76
N ALA A 129 10.69 -8.01 -1.52
CA ALA A 129 9.45 -7.91 -0.74
C ALA A 129 8.47 -6.91 -1.37
N PHE A 130 8.95 -5.76 -1.86
CA PHE A 130 8.14 -4.81 -2.61
C PHE A 130 7.73 -5.34 -3.98
N GLU A 131 8.60 -6.03 -4.70
CA GLU A 131 8.26 -6.69 -5.97
C GLU A 131 7.11 -7.69 -5.77
N LEU A 132 7.16 -8.52 -4.74
CA LEU A 132 6.08 -9.44 -4.40
C LEU A 132 4.73 -8.73 -4.22
N VAL A 133 4.73 -7.59 -3.52
CA VAL A 133 3.51 -6.81 -3.25
C VAL A 133 3.03 -6.04 -4.48
N PHE A 134 3.95 -5.44 -5.24
CA PHE A 134 3.59 -4.52 -6.32
C PHE A 134 3.37 -5.21 -7.67
N ARG A 135 3.97 -6.39 -7.87
CA ARG A 135 3.92 -7.12 -9.13
C ARG A 135 3.40 -8.54 -8.98
N GLU A 136 4.11 -9.39 -8.24
CA GLU A 136 3.90 -10.83 -8.26
C GLU A 136 2.50 -11.24 -7.75
N PHE A 137 1.98 -10.57 -6.75
CA PHE A 137 0.62 -10.79 -6.28
C PHE A 137 -0.41 -10.59 -7.40
N TRP A 138 -0.27 -9.54 -8.20
CA TRP A 138 -1.20 -9.22 -9.29
C TRP A 138 -1.08 -10.22 -10.44
N VAL A 139 0.14 -10.62 -10.78
CA VAL A 139 0.39 -11.71 -11.74
C VAL A 139 -0.23 -13.02 -11.25
N GLN A 140 -0.06 -13.33 -9.96
CA GLN A 140 -0.66 -14.53 -9.36
C GLN A 140 -2.19 -14.51 -9.45
N ARG A 141 -2.81 -13.34 -9.30
CA ARG A 141 -4.25 -13.14 -9.47
C ARG A 141 -4.76 -13.53 -10.87
N ALA A 142 -3.93 -13.34 -11.90
CA ALA A 142 -4.27 -13.63 -13.28
C ALA A 142 -4.14 -15.10 -13.68
N LYS A 143 -3.48 -15.97 -12.91
CA LYS A 143 -3.10 -17.33 -13.30
C LYS A 143 -4.24 -18.29 -13.63
N LYS A 144 -5.49 -17.96 -13.30
CA LYS A 144 -6.66 -18.80 -13.66
C LYS A 144 -7.53 -18.08 -14.69
N PRO A 145 -8.24 -18.80 -15.58
CA PRO A 145 -9.09 -18.18 -16.61
C PRO A 145 -10.10 -17.17 -16.07
N SER A 146 -10.71 -17.45 -14.90
CA SER A 146 -11.63 -16.54 -14.18
C SER A 146 -10.94 -15.58 -13.21
N GLY A 147 -9.59 -15.60 -13.13
CA GLY A 147 -8.84 -15.00 -12.06
C GLY A 147 -8.86 -15.86 -10.79
N GLN A 148 -7.90 -15.61 -9.93
CA GLN A 148 -7.79 -16.30 -8.63
C GLN A 148 -8.35 -15.41 -7.53
N LEU A 149 -9.09 -15.97 -6.57
CA LEU A 149 -9.46 -15.25 -5.35
C LEU A 149 -8.22 -14.71 -4.65
N TRP A 150 -8.34 -13.56 -3.98
CA TRP A 150 -7.19 -12.88 -3.41
C TRP A 150 -6.54 -13.66 -2.25
N GLN A 151 -7.31 -14.40 -1.46
CA GLN A 151 -6.76 -15.17 -0.34
C GLN A 151 -5.81 -16.29 -0.80
N PRO A 152 -6.17 -17.16 -1.77
CA PRO A 152 -5.22 -18.10 -2.34
C PRO A 152 -4.04 -17.42 -3.04
N ALA A 153 -4.27 -16.31 -3.77
CA ALA A 153 -3.19 -15.56 -4.40
C ALA A 153 -2.23 -14.98 -3.36
N PHE A 154 -2.76 -14.45 -2.25
CA PHE A 154 -1.99 -13.95 -1.12
C PHE A 154 -1.08 -15.04 -0.55
N LYS A 155 -1.65 -16.20 -0.21
CA LYS A 155 -0.90 -17.33 0.32
C LYS A 155 0.21 -17.80 -0.63
N ASN A 156 -0.12 -17.93 -1.91
CA ASN A 156 0.83 -18.38 -2.93
C ASN A 156 1.96 -17.38 -3.18
N THR A 157 1.70 -16.09 -3.03
CA THR A 157 2.69 -15.04 -3.26
C THR A 157 3.58 -14.80 -2.04
N PHE A 158 2.98 -14.75 -0.85
CA PHE A 158 3.66 -14.30 0.37
C PHE A 158 4.09 -15.44 1.30
N GLY A 159 3.71 -16.70 0.97
CA GLY A 159 4.08 -17.86 1.77
C GLY A 159 3.35 -17.97 3.11
N MET A 160 2.35 -17.11 3.37
CA MET A 160 1.52 -17.11 4.58
C MET A 160 0.07 -16.81 4.21
N SER A 161 -0.89 -17.29 5.00
CA SER A 161 -2.30 -16.90 4.82
C SER A 161 -2.52 -15.45 5.26
N HIS A 162 -3.61 -14.83 4.81
CA HIS A 162 -3.98 -13.49 5.24
C HIS A 162 -4.33 -13.45 6.73
N ASP A 163 -4.90 -14.53 7.28
CA ASP A 163 -5.22 -14.64 8.70
C ASP A 163 -3.94 -14.69 9.56
N GLU A 164 -2.95 -15.48 9.15
CA GLU A 164 -1.62 -15.49 9.76
C GLU A 164 -0.96 -14.12 9.70
N PHE A 165 -1.08 -13.43 8.57
CA PHE A 165 -0.58 -12.05 8.45
C PHE A 165 -1.31 -11.10 9.40
N TYR A 166 -2.64 -11.18 9.50
CA TYR A 166 -3.43 -10.32 10.39
C TYR A 166 -3.10 -10.59 11.86
N GLU A 167 -2.86 -11.83 12.24
CA GLU A 167 -2.36 -12.16 13.59
C GLU A 167 -1.01 -11.48 13.86
N ARG A 168 -0.06 -11.56 12.91
CA ARG A 168 1.23 -10.87 13.02
C ARG A 168 1.07 -9.35 13.06
N LEU A 169 0.20 -8.80 12.22
CA LEU A 169 -0.12 -7.37 12.17
C LEU A 169 -0.67 -6.87 13.52
N SER A 170 -1.45 -7.69 14.24
CA SER A 170 -2.00 -7.33 15.54
C SER A 170 -0.95 -6.99 16.61
N LYS A 171 0.27 -7.48 16.44
CA LYS A 171 1.42 -7.25 17.34
C LYS A 171 2.13 -5.92 17.11
N TYR A 172 1.87 -5.26 15.97
CA TYR A 172 2.48 -3.97 15.63
C TYR A 172 1.94 -2.83 16.49
N LYS A 173 2.83 -1.91 16.84
CA LYS A 173 2.53 -0.70 17.64
C LYS A 173 2.98 0.54 16.88
N ARG A 174 2.50 1.71 17.31
CA ARG A 174 2.88 3.00 16.70
C ARG A 174 4.40 3.22 16.65
N LYS A 175 5.14 2.74 17.65
CA LYS A 175 6.61 2.85 17.68
C LYS A 175 7.29 2.08 16.54
N ASP A 176 6.65 1.06 16.00
CA ASP A 176 7.21 0.21 14.94
C ASP A 176 7.16 0.89 13.57
N LEU A 177 6.38 1.99 13.42
CA LEU A 177 6.30 2.73 12.16
C LEU A 177 7.68 3.09 11.60
N LYS A 178 8.60 3.55 12.45
CA LYS A 178 9.95 3.93 11.98
C LYS A 178 10.73 2.75 11.39
N LYS A 179 10.47 1.53 11.87
CA LYS A 179 11.18 0.32 11.46
C LYS A 179 10.66 -0.26 10.15
N ILE A 180 9.38 0.00 9.84
CA ILE A 180 8.73 -0.55 8.66
C ILE A 180 8.73 0.41 7.46
N LEU A 181 9.20 1.65 7.64
CA LEU A 181 9.35 2.58 6.51
C LEU A 181 10.38 2.04 5.51
N PRO A 182 10.16 2.26 4.20
CA PRO A 182 11.11 1.85 3.17
C PRO A 182 12.48 2.49 3.39
N SER A 183 13.54 1.75 3.10
CA SER A 183 14.91 2.27 3.11
C SER A 183 15.00 3.56 2.27
N LYS A 184 15.77 4.53 2.74
CA LYS A 184 16.00 5.78 2.01
C LYS A 184 16.73 5.57 0.69
N THR A 185 17.45 4.49 0.56
CA THR A 185 18.19 4.11 -0.66
C THR A 185 17.37 3.33 -1.67
N LEU A 186 16.22 2.79 -1.26
CA LEU A 186 15.33 2.03 -2.15
C LEU A 186 14.83 2.90 -3.29
N LYS A 187 15.00 2.43 -4.52
CA LYS A 187 14.56 3.07 -5.75
C LYS A 187 13.48 2.24 -6.43
N ILE A 188 12.65 2.89 -7.24
CA ILE A 188 11.62 2.21 -8.02
C ILE A 188 12.25 1.18 -8.97
N GLN A 189 13.37 1.50 -9.59
CA GLN A 189 14.07 0.60 -10.49
C GLN A 189 14.50 -0.70 -9.82
N ASP A 190 14.89 -0.65 -8.55
CA ASP A 190 15.33 -1.83 -7.79
C ASP A 190 14.16 -2.79 -7.50
N ILE A 191 12.92 -2.29 -7.54
CA ILE A 191 11.70 -3.07 -7.31
C ILE A 191 11.22 -3.74 -8.59
N PHE A 192 11.43 -3.12 -9.75
CA PHE A 192 10.90 -3.56 -11.04
C PHE A 192 11.97 -4.04 -12.02
N SER A 193 13.18 -4.30 -11.53
CA SER A 193 14.30 -4.86 -12.31
C SER A 193 14.08 -6.32 -12.72
#